data_aba0d7ddaf48011f9dc7410bf18bcaf6
#
_entry.id   aba0d7ddaf48011f9dc7410bf18bcaf6
#
_cell.length_a   1.000
_cell.length_b   1.000
_cell.length_c   1.000
_cell.angle_alpha   90.00
_cell.angle_beta   90.00
_cell.angle_gamma   90.00
#
_symmetry.space_group_name_H-M   'P 1'
#
loop_
_entity.id
_entity.type
_entity.pdbx_description
1 polymer ?
#
loop_
_entity_poly.entity_id
_entity_poly.type
_entity_poly.pdbx_seq_one_letter_code
_entity_poly.pdbx_strand_id
1 'polypeptide(L)'
;MSKNKTKIFPLDTNFKKEVWFLIRLFTISFVGTTTIFWIAEYDRNGINSFIDVIWWWVVTSTTVGYGDITPNSDLGRIAGVIAIVIGIFGYTHTITLILERVKKRFYQEEKGLLPYKGKNHIVICEYTAYADELIHALRGYEKTKNIDRVIIGSLVETRPYPDCHFIHGVSVSPVIQEKACIDTA
;
A
#
# COMPACT_ATOMS: atom_id res chain seq x y z
N MET A 1 7.28 33.84 -0.36
CA MET A 1 7.47 32.64 0.48
C MET A 1 6.25 31.73 0.30
N SER A 2 6.25 30.91 -0.70
CA SER A 2 5.16 29.98 -0.99
C SER A 2 5.48 28.65 -0.31
N LYS A 3 4.72 28.26 0.70
CA LYS A 3 4.76 26.94 1.32
C LYS A 3 4.17 25.92 0.33
N ASN A 4 4.98 25.49 -0.60
CA ASN A 4 4.64 24.31 -1.41
C ASN A 4 4.79 23.09 -0.50
N LYS A 5 3.71 22.74 0.21
CA LYS A 5 3.57 21.44 0.86
C LYS A 5 3.67 20.39 -0.24
N THR A 6 4.86 19.83 -0.42
CA THR A 6 5.06 18.64 -1.25
C THR A 6 4.05 17.60 -0.77
N LYS A 7 2.95 17.47 -1.50
CA LYS A 7 1.95 16.44 -1.24
C LYS A 7 2.64 15.10 -1.41
N ILE A 8 2.95 14.50 -0.28
CA ILE A 8 3.40 13.12 -0.20
C ILE A 8 2.33 12.30 -0.90
N PHE A 9 2.60 11.89 -2.15
CA PHE A 9 1.75 11.05 -2.95
C PHE A 9 0.31 11.61 -3.11
N PRO A 10 -0.01 12.32 -4.18
CA PRO A 10 -1.42 12.47 -4.53
C PRO A 10 -1.95 11.05 -4.74
N LEU A 11 -2.90 10.66 -3.88
CA LEU A 11 -3.67 9.45 -4.12
C LEU A 11 -4.21 9.60 -5.54
N ASP A 12 -3.71 8.79 -6.46
CA ASP A 12 -4.16 8.77 -7.84
C ASP A 12 -5.69 8.76 -7.82
N THR A 13 -6.31 9.67 -8.56
CA THR A 13 -7.77 9.82 -8.57
C THR A 13 -8.45 8.50 -8.91
N ASN A 14 -7.79 7.66 -9.72
CA ASN A 14 -8.27 6.33 -10.07
C ASN A 14 -8.25 5.40 -8.85
N PHE A 15 -7.19 5.40 -8.05
CA PHE A 15 -7.14 4.59 -6.83
C PHE A 15 -8.26 4.94 -5.84
N LYS A 16 -8.54 6.23 -5.64
CA LYS A 16 -9.67 6.63 -4.79
C LYS A 16 -11.00 6.10 -5.32
N LYS A 17 -11.22 6.17 -6.64
CA LYS A 17 -12.43 5.64 -7.27
C LYS A 17 -12.55 4.13 -7.06
N GLU A 18 -11.47 3.38 -7.23
CA GLU A 18 -11.42 1.93 -7.01
C GLU A 18 -11.75 1.56 -5.56
N VAL A 19 -11.10 2.24 -4.60
CA VAL A 19 -11.39 2.02 -3.16
C VAL A 19 -12.85 2.34 -2.82
N TRP A 20 -13.38 3.45 -3.32
CA TRP A 20 -14.79 3.81 -3.11
C TRP A 20 -15.75 2.81 -3.77
N PHE A 21 -15.40 2.29 -4.94
CA PHE A 21 -16.16 1.22 -5.59
C PHE A 21 -16.22 -0.03 -4.71
N LEU A 22 -15.08 -0.47 -4.17
CA LEU A 22 -15.01 -1.62 -3.26
C LEU A 22 -15.83 -1.40 -2.00
N ILE A 23 -15.70 -0.24 -1.36
CA ILE A 23 -16.47 0.09 -0.15
C ILE A 23 -17.96 -0.02 -0.44
N ARG A 24 -18.44 0.56 -1.56
CA ARG A 24 -19.84 0.47 -1.96
C ARG A 24 -20.27 -0.97 -2.23
N LEU A 25 -19.45 -1.74 -2.94
CA LEU A 25 -19.74 -3.13 -3.26
C LEU A 25 -19.91 -3.96 -1.99
N PHE A 26 -18.96 -3.85 -1.05
CA PHE A 26 -19.04 -4.55 0.23
C PHE A 26 -20.24 -4.10 1.07
N THR A 27 -20.50 -2.79 1.13
CA THR A 27 -21.64 -2.26 1.90
C THR A 27 -22.98 -2.76 1.34
N ILE A 28 -23.14 -2.72 0.00
CA ILE A 28 -24.37 -3.20 -0.64
C ILE A 28 -24.53 -4.72 -0.43
N SER A 29 -23.44 -5.49 -0.60
CA SER A 29 -23.45 -6.92 -0.34
C SER A 29 -23.78 -7.23 1.12
N PHE A 30 -23.12 -6.57 2.06
CA PHE A 30 -23.35 -6.75 3.48
C PHE A 30 -24.82 -6.48 3.83
N VAL A 31 -25.31 -5.27 3.53
CA VAL A 31 -26.68 -4.87 3.89
C VAL A 31 -27.71 -5.76 3.17
N GLY A 32 -27.54 -6.02 1.88
CA GLY A 32 -28.48 -6.82 1.09
C GLY A 32 -28.53 -8.27 1.57
N THR A 33 -27.38 -8.95 1.66
CA THR A 33 -27.35 -10.38 2.00
C THR A 33 -27.67 -10.63 3.47
N THR A 34 -27.24 -9.75 4.40
CA THR A 34 -27.62 -9.87 5.83
C THR A 34 -29.09 -9.64 6.05
N THR A 35 -29.70 -8.68 5.35
CA THR A 35 -31.16 -8.45 5.43
C THR A 35 -31.94 -9.64 4.91
N ILE A 36 -31.58 -10.17 3.73
CA ILE A 36 -32.23 -11.35 3.16
C ILE A 36 -32.07 -12.54 4.10
N PHE A 37 -30.85 -12.76 4.61
CA PHE A 37 -30.53 -13.87 5.50
C PHE A 37 -31.32 -13.77 6.82
N TRP A 38 -31.39 -12.57 7.43
CA TRP A 38 -32.16 -12.32 8.62
C TRP A 38 -33.66 -12.67 8.42
N ILE A 39 -34.27 -12.17 7.35
CA ILE A 39 -35.69 -12.43 7.08
C ILE A 39 -35.96 -13.92 6.81
N ALA A 40 -35.02 -14.60 6.11
CA ALA A 40 -35.20 -15.98 5.70
C ALA A 40 -34.91 -17.00 6.81
N GLU A 41 -33.99 -16.68 7.75
CA GLU A 41 -33.46 -17.64 8.72
C GLU A 41 -33.74 -17.25 10.19
N TYR A 42 -34.41 -16.11 10.45
CA TYR A 42 -34.73 -15.69 11.80
C TYR A 42 -35.47 -16.80 12.60
N ASP A 43 -35.07 -16.98 13.85
CA ASP A 43 -35.60 -18.03 14.75
C ASP A 43 -35.36 -19.48 14.25
N ARG A 44 -34.39 -19.64 13.34
CA ARG A 44 -33.96 -20.95 12.81
C ARG A 44 -32.47 -21.13 13.10
N ASN A 45 -32.04 -22.36 13.33
CA ASN A 45 -30.62 -22.75 13.43
C ASN A 45 -29.75 -21.90 14.38
N GLY A 46 -30.32 -21.45 15.51
CA GLY A 46 -29.56 -20.68 16.48
C GLY A 46 -29.35 -19.20 16.14
N ILE A 47 -30.05 -18.69 15.10
CA ILE A 47 -30.03 -17.27 14.74
C ILE A 47 -31.08 -16.53 15.56
N ASN A 48 -30.63 -15.98 16.69
CA ASN A 48 -31.51 -15.28 17.64
C ASN A 48 -31.19 -13.78 17.71
N SER A 49 -30.07 -13.36 17.17
CA SER A 49 -29.61 -11.98 17.21
C SER A 49 -29.04 -11.51 15.88
N PHE A 50 -29.08 -10.20 15.67
CA PHE A 50 -28.44 -9.61 14.48
C PHE A 50 -26.91 -9.81 14.48
N ILE A 51 -26.31 -10.05 15.64
CA ILE A 51 -24.87 -10.36 15.75
C ILE A 51 -24.57 -11.70 15.10
N ASP A 52 -25.44 -12.69 15.21
CA ASP A 52 -25.29 -14.01 14.57
C ASP A 52 -25.24 -13.88 13.04
N VAL A 53 -26.04 -12.98 12.48
CA VAL A 53 -26.05 -12.69 11.04
C VAL A 53 -24.80 -11.97 10.58
N ILE A 54 -24.29 -11.02 11.35
CA ILE A 54 -23.02 -10.35 11.07
C ILE A 54 -21.88 -11.37 11.11
N TRP A 55 -21.85 -12.20 12.14
CA TRP A 55 -20.90 -13.31 12.28
C TRP A 55 -20.93 -14.23 11.09
N TRP A 56 -22.10 -14.74 10.73
CA TRP A 56 -22.30 -15.59 9.56
C TRP A 56 -21.77 -14.92 8.28
N TRP A 57 -22.09 -13.64 8.06
CA TRP A 57 -21.67 -12.92 6.88
C TRP A 57 -20.14 -12.80 6.81
N VAL A 58 -19.49 -12.44 7.91
CA VAL A 58 -18.02 -12.33 7.98
C VAL A 58 -17.37 -13.68 7.69
N VAL A 59 -17.81 -14.73 8.39
CA VAL A 59 -17.25 -16.08 8.25
C VAL A 59 -17.46 -16.65 6.85
N THR A 60 -18.61 -16.36 6.24
CA THR A 60 -18.97 -16.82 4.89
C THR A 60 -18.21 -16.03 3.81
N SER A 61 -18.23 -14.70 3.86
CA SER A 61 -17.59 -13.86 2.86
C SER A 61 -16.06 -13.98 2.88
N THR A 62 -15.46 -14.25 4.06
CA THR A 62 -14.01 -14.50 4.20
C THR A 62 -13.60 -15.94 3.90
N THR A 63 -14.55 -16.81 3.52
CA THR A 63 -14.32 -18.23 3.21
C THR A 63 -13.82 -19.08 4.37
N VAL A 64 -13.97 -18.63 5.62
CA VAL A 64 -13.63 -19.41 6.83
C VAL A 64 -14.58 -20.58 7.01
N GLY A 65 -15.91 -20.31 7.00
CA GLY A 65 -16.95 -21.35 6.94
C GLY A 65 -16.93 -22.34 8.11
N TYR A 66 -17.04 -21.88 9.36
CA TYR A 66 -17.07 -22.77 10.50
C TYR A 66 -18.25 -23.77 10.48
N GLY A 67 -19.35 -23.46 9.75
CA GLY A 67 -20.51 -24.34 9.65
C GLY A 67 -21.41 -24.34 10.89
N ASP A 68 -21.18 -23.44 11.82
CA ASP A 68 -21.97 -23.22 13.03
C ASP A 68 -23.33 -22.57 12.71
N ILE A 69 -23.36 -21.68 11.74
CA ILE A 69 -24.56 -21.05 11.19
C ILE A 69 -24.60 -21.32 9.69
N THR A 70 -25.63 -22.05 9.25
CA THR A 70 -25.81 -22.41 7.84
C THR A 70 -27.23 -22.10 7.36
N PRO A 71 -27.41 -21.63 6.10
CA PRO A 71 -28.75 -21.37 5.58
C PRO A 71 -29.52 -22.66 5.32
N ASN A 72 -30.75 -22.73 5.82
CA ASN A 72 -31.66 -23.84 5.53
C ASN A 72 -32.67 -23.53 4.43
N SER A 73 -33.01 -22.25 4.27
CA SER A 73 -33.94 -21.81 3.22
C SER A 73 -33.22 -21.58 1.90
N ASP A 74 -33.95 -21.66 0.80
CA ASP A 74 -33.42 -21.36 -0.54
C ASP A 74 -32.98 -19.90 -0.65
N LEU A 75 -33.72 -18.96 -0.04
CA LEU A 75 -33.35 -17.54 0.00
C LEU A 75 -32.07 -17.31 0.81
N GLY A 76 -31.92 -17.97 1.94
CA GLY A 76 -30.68 -17.93 2.73
C GLY A 76 -29.48 -18.48 1.96
N ARG A 77 -29.66 -19.57 1.21
CA ARG A 77 -28.63 -20.15 0.33
C ARG A 77 -28.24 -19.20 -0.80
N ILE A 78 -29.20 -18.53 -1.41
CA ILE A 78 -28.93 -17.51 -2.46
C ILE A 78 -28.13 -16.35 -1.85
N ALA A 79 -28.53 -15.85 -0.67
CA ALA A 79 -27.76 -14.81 0.03
C ALA A 79 -26.33 -15.25 0.31
N GLY A 80 -26.14 -16.52 0.72
CA GLY A 80 -24.81 -17.11 0.93
C GLY A 80 -23.95 -17.14 -0.33
N VAL A 81 -24.50 -17.57 -1.43
CA VAL A 81 -23.79 -17.58 -2.73
C VAL A 81 -23.35 -16.17 -3.14
N ILE A 82 -24.24 -15.17 -2.98
CA ILE A 82 -23.90 -13.76 -3.27
C ILE A 82 -22.80 -13.26 -2.34
N ALA A 83 -22.88 -13.54 -1.05
CA ALA A 83 -21.88 -13.15 -0.06
C ALA A 83 -20.50 -13.76 -0.38
N ILE A 84 -20.44 -15.04 -0.76
CA ILE A 84 -19.20 -15.74 -1.14
C ILE A 84 -18.61 -15.12 -2.41
N VAL A 85 -19.40 -14.98 -3.47
CA VAL A 85 -18.91 -14.45 -4.75
C VAL A 85 -18.35 -13.03 -4.58
N ILE A 86 -19.11 -12.14 -3.94
CA ILE A 86 -18.65 -10.76 -3.71
C ILE A 86 -17.47 -10.72 -2.75
N GLY A 87 -17.44 -11.59 -1.74
CA GLY A 87 -16.31 -11.74 -0.83
C GLY A 87 -15.02 -12.09 -1.59
N ILE A 88 -15.01 -13.18 -2.36
CA ILE A 88 -13.83 -13.63 -3.12
C ILE A 88 -13.33 -12.54 -4.07
N PHE A 89 -14.20 -12.00 -4.90
CA PHE A 89 -13.80 -10.95 -5.86
C PHE A 89 -13.32 -9.67 -5.16
N GLY A 90 -14.02 -9.23 -4.12
CA GLY A 90 -13.69 -8.02 -3.40
C GLY A 90 -12.36 -8.12 -2.65
N TYR A 91 -12.08 -9.22 -1.95
CA TYR A 91 -10.80 -9.43 -1.27
C TYR A 91 -9.65 -9.57 -2.26
N THR A 92 -9.83 -10.33 -3.35
CA THR A 92 -8.81 -10.47 -4.41
C THR A 92 -8.47 -9.11 -5.02
N HIS A 93 -9.47 -8.31 -5.34
CA HIS A 93 -9.25 -6.97 -5.90
C HIS A 93 -8.56 -6.03 -4.91
N THR A 94 -8.94 -6.11 -3.62
CA THR A 94 -8.27 -5.33 -2.55
C THR A 94 -6.78 -5.67 -2.44
N ILE A 95 -6.43 -6.95 -2.46
CA ILE A 95 -5.03 -7.40 -2.43
C ILE A 95 -4.27 -6.89 -3.66
N THR A 96 -4.88 -6.97 -4.84
CA THR A 96 -4.29 -6.46 -6.09
C THR A 96 -3.96 -4.97 -6.00
N LEU A 97 -4.90 -4.14 -5.51
CA LEU A 97 -4.68 -2.71 -5.32
C LEU A 97 -3.52 -2.40 -4.36
N ILE A 98 -3.40 -3.18 -3.28
CA ILE A 98 -2.28 -3.04 -2.33
C ILE A 98 -0.97 -3.40 -3.01
N LEU A 99 -0.91 -4.54 -3.71
CA LEU A 99 0.30 -5.00 -4.41
C LEU A 99 0.76 -4.03 -5.49
N GLU A 100 -0.16 -3.46 -6.28
CA GLU A 100 0.17 -2.44 -7.28
C GLU A 100 0.80 -1.20 -6.65
N ARG A 101 0.30 -0.79 -5.48
CA ARG A 101 0.88 0.32 -4.73
C ARG A 101 2.29 0.02 -4.25
N VAL A 102 2.48 -1.15 -3.67
CA VAL A 102 3.78 -1.59 -3.18
C VAL A 102 4.77 -1.64 -4.35
N LYS A 103 4.40 -2.29 -5.46
CA LYS A 103 5.23 -2.37 -6.67
C LYS A 103 5.58 -1.00 -7.23
N LYS A 104 4.60 -0.08 -7.34
CA LYS A 104 4.83 1.29 -7.84
C LYS A 104 5.82 2.04 -6.94
N ARG A 105 5.72 1.89 -5.62
CA ARG A 105 6.65 2.53 -4.69
C ARG A 105 8.06 1.97 -4.83
N PHE A 106 8.22 0.65 -4.88
CA PHE A 106 9.52 0.01 -5.12
C PHE A 106 10.14 0.47 -6.44
N TYR A 107 9.36 0.49 -7.52
CA TYR A 107 9.84 0.98 -8.81
C TYR A 107 10.31 2.44 -8.75
N GLN A 108 9.57 3.31 -8.07
CA GLN A 108 9.95 4.71 -7.93
C GLN A 108 11.21 4.90 -7.07
N GLU A 109 11.37 4.09 -6.03
CA GLU A 109 12.56 4.07 -5.18
C GLU A 109 13.78 3.56 -5.95
N GLU A 110 13.62 2.46 -6.69
CA GLU A 110 14.64 1.88 -7.55
C GLU A 110 15.11 2.85 -8.65
N LYS A 111 14.19 3.59 -9.25
CA LYS A 111 14.48 4.57 -10.30
C LYS A 111 14.87 5.96 -9.77
N GLY A 112 15.04 6.13 -8.46
CA GLY A 112 15.46 7.40 -7.89
C GLY A 112 14.47 8.54 -8.09
N LEU A 113 13.18 8.24 -8.19
CA LEU A 113 12.14 9.25 -8.41
C LEU A 113 11.60 9.85 -7.11
N LEU A 114 11.87 9.23 -5.97
CA LEU A 114 11.37 9.65 -4.66
C LEU A 114 12.32 10.66 -4.01
N PRO A 115 11.79 11.76 -3.45
CA PRO A 115 12.61 12.71 -2.69
C PRO A 115 13.04 12.09 -1.36
N TYR A 116 14.23 12.41 -0.92
CA TYR A 116 14.71 12.13 0.42
C TYR A 116 14.04 13.08 1.43
N LYS A 117 13.91 12.65 2.70
CA LYS A 117 13.21 13.44 3.74
C LYS A 117 13.95 13.51 5.06
N GLY A 118 15.15 12.97 5.12
CA GLY A 118 15.98 13.00 6.31
C GLY A 118 16.71 14.33 6.48
N LYS A 119 17.52 14.39 7.56
CA LYS A 119 18.45 15.48 7.88
C LYS A 119 19.75 14.85 8.36
N ASN A 120 20.84 15.64 8.36
CA ASN A 120 22.17 15.17 8.80
C ASN A 120 22.59 13.89 8.05
N HIS A 121 22.56 13.94 6.74
CA HIS A 121 22.90 12.84 5.84
C HIS A 121 24.06 13.24 4.93
N ILE A 122 24.72 12.27 4.34
CA ILE A 122 25.82 12.48 3.40
C ILE A 122 25.25 12.44 1.98
N VAL A 123 25.51 13.48 1.18
CA VAL A 123 25.12 13.52 -0.23
C VAL A 123 26.34 13.25 -1.10
N ILE A 124 26.23 12.21 -1.95
CA ILE A 124 27.24 11.86 -2.96
C ILE A 124 26.74 12.36 -4.30
N CYS A 125 27.38 13.43 -4.80
CA CYS A 125 27.04 14.05 -6.08
C CYS A 125 27.76 13.34 -7.20
N GLU A 126 26.97 12.78 -8.12
CA GLU A 126 27.38 11.95 -9.27
C GLU A 126 27.99 10.60 -8.87
N TYR A 127 27.31 9.55 -9.30
CA TYR A 127 27.77 8.20 -9.08
C TYR A 127 28.79 7.81 -10.16
N THR A 128 30.04 7.70 -9.78
CA THR A 128 31.18 7.34 -10.63
C THR A 128 31.87 6.09 -10.06
N ALA A 129 32.85 5.55 -10.77
CA ALA A 129 33.64 4.40 -10.30
C ALA A 129 34.28 4.62 -8.92
N TYR A 130 34.66 5.86 -8.60
CA TYR A 130 35.23 6.22 -7.28
C TYR A 130 34.17 6.26 -6.16
N ALA A 131 32.88 6.38 -6.50
CA ALA A 131 31.82 6.42 -5.50
C ALA A 131 31.70 5.11 -4.73
N ASP A 132 32.03 3.99 -5.35
CA ASP A 132 32.03 2.67 -4.70
C ASP A 132 33.04 2.61 -3.54
N GLU A 133 34.28 3.05 -3.81
CA GLU A 133 35.34 3.09 -2.77
C GLU A 133 34.95 4.04 -1.62
N LEU A 134 34.41 5.22 -1.98
CA LEU A 134 33.93 6.18 -1.00
C LEU A 134 32.82 5.60 -0.12
N ILE A 135 31.83 4.94 -0.71
CA ILE A 135 30.71 4.32 0.02
C ILE A 135 31.24 3.22 0.96
N HIS A 136 32.18 2.39 0.49
CA HIS A 136 32.81 1.37 1.33
C HIS A 136 33.59 1.99 2.49
N ALA A 137 34.34 3.05 2.24
CA ALA A 137 35.07 3.77 3.28
C ALA A 137 34.12 4.39 4.33
N LEU A 138 33.01 5.02 3.87
CA LEU A 138 32.00 5.61 4.75
C LEU A 138 31.28 4.58 5.62
N ARG A 139 31.09 3.35 5.12
CA ARG A 139 30.52 2.23 5.90
C ARG A 139 31.47 1.73 6.97
N GLY A 140 32.77 1.74 6.71
CA GLY A 140 33.79 1.27 7.65
C GLY A 140 34.15 2.29 8.74
N TYR A 141 33.86 3.57 8.53
CA TYR A 141 34.25 4.60 9.46
C TYR A 141 33.23 4.81 10.57
N GLU A 142 33.67 4.69 11.83
CA GLU A 142 32.83 4.70 13.05
C GLU A 142 31.84 5.88 13.11
N LYS A 143 32.29 7.07 12.71
CA LYS A 143 31.48 8.30 12.77
C LYS A 143 30.42 8.40 11.70
N THR A 144 30.56 7.68 10.57
CA THR A 144 29.67 7.81 9.40
C THR A 144 28.86 6.56 9.12
N LYS A 145 29.18 5.44 9.77
CA LYS A 145 28.51 4.15 9.51
C LYS A 145 26.99 4.19 9.68
N ASN A 146 26.49 5.01 10.61
CA ASN A 146 25.07 5.16 10.93
C ASN A 146 24.41 6.39 10.29
N ILE A 147 25.13 7.13 9.46
CA ILE A 147 24.60 8.30 8.76
C ILE A 147 23.97 7.85 7.45
N ASP A 148 22.77 8.32 7.19
CA ASP A 148 22.09 8.05 5.92
C ASP A 148 22.89 8.61 4.73
N ARG A 149 22.89 7.90 3.64
CA ARG A 149 23.59 8.27 2.41
C ARG A 149 22.61 8.46 1.28
N VAL A 150 22.70 9.61 0.62
CA VAL A 150 21.91 9.94 -0.56
C VAL A 150 22.85 10.02 -1.76
N ILE A 151 22.60 9.23 -2.78
CA ILE A 151 23.37 9.22 -4.01
C ILE A 151 22.54 9.94 -5.09
N ILE A 152 23.15 10.93 -5.72
CA ILE A 152 22.59 11.57 -6.91
C ILE A 152 23.39 11.04 -8.10
N GLY A 153 22.70 10.56 -9.15
CA GLY A 153 23.36 10.07 -10.34
C GLY A 153 22.50 10.26 -11.58
N SER A 154 23.11 10.79 -12.63
CA SER A 154 22.47 11.01 -13.93
C SER A 154 22.71 9.87 -14.91
N LEU A 155 23.82 9.15 -14.76
CA LEU A 155 24.24 8.06 -15.66
C LEU A 155 23.74 6.68 -15.22
N VAL A 156 23.27 6.55 -13.99
CA VAL A 156 22.77 5.29 -13.42
C VAL A 156 21.26 5.30 -13.44
N GLU A 157 20.67 4.29 -14.02
CA GLU A 157 19.20 4.19 -14.16
C GLU A 157 18.51 3.57 -12.94
N THR A 158 19.24 2.85 -12.12
CA THR A 158 18.69 2.11 -10.97
C THR A 158 19.55 2.34 -9.74
N ARG A 159 18.95 2.19 -8.57
CA ARG A 159 19.62 2.36 -7.28
C ARG A 159 20.83 1.44 -7.16
N PRO A 160 22.06 1.98 -7.02
CA PRO A 160 23.28 1.15 -6.98
C PRO A 160 23.44 0.37 -5.67
N TYR A 161 22.93 0.91 -4.54
CA TYR A 161 23.04 0.28 -3.21
C TYR A 161 21.72 0.30 -2.46
N PRO A 162 21.27 -0.84 -1.88
CA PRO A 162 20.01 -0.93 -1.16
C PRO A 162 19.96 -0.13 0.16
N ASP A 163 21.13 0.17 0.75
CA ASP A 163 21.28 0.95 1.98
C ASP A 163 21.50 2.46 1.75
N CYS A 164 21.53 2.90 0.50
CA CYS A 164 21.63 4.30 0.14
C CYS A 164 20.33 4.76 -0.51
N HIS A 165 19.87 5.97 -0.23
CA HIS A 165 18.78 6.56 -0.98
C HIS A 165 19.30 7.04 -2.33
N PHE A 166 18.60 6.73 -3.41
CA PHE A 166 19.00 7.12 -4.75
C PHE A 166 18.06 8.18 -5.32
N ILE A 167 18.63 9.20 -5.97
CA ILE A 167 17.90 10.24 -6.70
C ILE A 167 18.48 10.32 -8.10
N HIS A 168 17.67 9.98 -9.09
CA HIS A 168 18.05 10.07 -10.48
C HIS A 168 17.99 11.53 -10.96
N GLY A 169 19.09 12.03 -11.46
CA GLY A 169 19.18 13.37 -12.03
C GLY A 169 20.56 13.98 -11.93
N VAL A 170 20.68 15.19 -12.46
CA VAL A 170 21.94 15.95 -12.48
C VAL A 170 22.09 16.74 -11.20
N SER A 171 23.19 16.57 -10.48
CA SER A 171 23.44 17.14 -9.14
C SER A 171 23.41 18.67 -9.09
N VAL A 172 23.71 19.38 -10.18
CA VAL A 172 23.65 20.84 -10.27
C VAL A 172 22.21 21.37 -10.46
N SER A 173 21.23 20.52 -10.68
CA SER A 173 19.83 20.95 -10.83
C SER A 173 19.21 21.35 -9.48
N PRO A 174 18.66 22.58 -9.33
CA PRO A 174 18.02 23.02 -8.07
C PRO A 174 16.90 22.08 -7.63
N VAL A 175 16.13 21.51 -8.57
CA VAL A 175 15.06 20.56 -8.28
C VAL A 175 15.61 19.25 -7.68
N ILE A 176 16.76 18.78 -8.15
CA ILE A 176 17.40 17.59 -7.63
C ILE A 176 18.03 17.87 -6.25
N GLN A 177 18.62 19.03 -6.07
CA GLN A 177 19.16 19.50 -4.79
C GLN A 177 18.06 19.58 -3.72
N GLU A 178 16.89 20.13 -4.06
CA GLU A 178 15.72 20.16 -3.17
C GLU A 178 15.24 18.75 -2.82
N LYS A 179 15.18 17.84 -3.82
CA LYS A 179 14.81 16.44 -3.59
C LYS A 179 15.80 15.70 -2.70
N ALA A 180 17.07 16.03 -2.77
CA ALA A 180 18.11 15.44 -1.95
C ALA A 180 18.24 16.09 -0.57
N CYS A 181 17.49 17.17 -0.28
CA CYS A 181 17.57 17.94 0.95
C CYS A 181 19.01 18.41 1.27
N ILE A 182 19.75 18.88 0.25
CA ILE A 182 21.16 19.26 0.41
C ILE A 182 21.36 20.32 1.48
N ASP A 183 20.42 21.25 1.64
CA ASP A 183 20.48 22.32 2.67
C ASP A 183 20.49 21.78 4.11
N THR A 184 20.19 20.52 4.32
CA THR A 184 20.12 19.86 5.63
C THR A 184 21.03 18.62 5.73
N ALA A 185 21.93 18.47 4.78
CA ALA A 185 22.91 17.39 4.72
C ALA A 185 24.02 17.52 5.79
#